data_3c399fd878362237914d38af14a902c8
#
_entry.id   3c399fd878362237914d38af14a902c8
#
_cell.length_a   1.000
_cell.length_b   1.000
_cell.length_c   1.000
_cell.angle_alpha   90.00
_cell.angle_beta   90.00
_cell.angle_gamma   90.00
#
_symmetry.space_group_name_H-M   'P 1'
#
loop_
_entity.id
_entity.type
_entity.pdbx_description
1 polymer ?
#
loop_
_entity_poly.entity_id
_entity_poly.type
_entity_poly.pdbx_seq_one_letter_code
_entity_poly.pdbx_strand_id
1 'polypeptide(L)'
;MKRLLYWLYLLVKRQLKNPVIVVVLIAMPVAALIITNTASLKEKEPVRVGIVLEDDDKIGIMTRDYLVNGDYSVQFYEAESQEKLEQDIMNKYTECGYVVGTGLKDKLDSGSYRDIIELIICRSDFVSSMTDEIFFSAMFKAYSPEVAVNYV
;
A
#
# COMPACT_ATOMS: atom_id res chain seq x y z
N MET A 1 -6.45 -46.55 18.98
CA MET A 1 -6.72 -45.78 17.76
C MET A 1 -7.87 -46.30 16.91
N LYS A 2 -8.00 -47.56 16.61
CA LYS A 2 -9.12 -48.14 15.80
C LYS A 2 -10.52 -47.84 16.33
N ARG A 3 -10.73 -47.84 17.67
CA ARG A 3 -12.04 -47.55 18.29
C ARG A 3 -12.46 -46.07 18.12
N LEU A 4 -11.52 -45.12 18.18
CA LEU A 4 -11.78 -43.70 17.97
C LEU A 4 -12.20 -43.41 16.51
N LEU A 5 -11.53 -44.01 15.54
CA LEU A 5 -11.89 -43.93 14.11
C LEU A 5 -13.26 -44.49 13.80
N TYR A 6 -13.63 -45.61 14.47
CA TYR A 6 -14.96 -46.19 14.31
C TYR A 6 -16.07 -45.30 14.89
N TRP A 7 -15.85 -44.71 16.07
CA TRP A 7 -16.75 -43.72 16.66
C TRP A 7 -16.91 -42.47 15.78
N LEU A 8 -15.81 -41.95 15.25
CA LEU A 8 -15.80 -40.79 14.31
C LEU A 8 -16.63 -41.13 13.05
N TYR A 9 -16.41 -42.29 12.47
CA TYR A 9 -17.17 -42.76 11.31
C TYR A 9 -18.69 -42.84 11.59
N LEU A 10 -19.08 -43.35 12.74
CA LEU A 10 -20.52 -43.44 13.12
C LEU A 10 -21.12 -42.04 13.32
N LEU A 11 -20.38 -41.12 13.93
CA LEU A 11 -20.81 -39.73 14.10
C LEU A 11 -21.02 -39.04 12.79
N VAL A 12 -20.06 -39.13 11.88
CA VAL A 12 -20.14 -38.55 10.53
C VAL A 12 -21.31 -39.15 9.75
N LYS A 13 -21.46 -40.48 9.77
CA LYS A 13 -22.58 -41.18 9.12
C LYS A 13 -23.93 -40.75 9.65
N ARG A 14 -24.05 -40.50 10.97
CA ARG A 14 -25.28 -40.01 11.59
C ARG A 14 -25.57 -38.55 11.20
N GLN A 15 -24.55 -37.70 11.11
CA GLN A 15 -24.70 -36.31 10.72
C GLN A 15 -25.04 -36.15 9.22
N LEU A 16 -24.47 -36.97 8.34
CA LEU A 16 -24.79 -36.99 6.91
C LEU A 16 -26.23 -37.46 6.60
N LYS A 17 -26.91 -38.10 7.56
CA LYS A 17 -28.35 -38.42 7.41
C LYS A 17 -29.28 -37.23 7.61
N ASN A 18 -28.75 -36.12 8.18
CA ASN A 18 -29.53 -34.89 8.33
C ASN A 18 -29.38 -34.05 7.07
N PRO A 19 -30.45 -33.86 6.26
CA PRO A 19 -30.34 -33.13 4.99
C PRO A 19 -29.91 -31.68 5.18
N VAL A 20 -30.23 -31.06 6.32
CA VAL A 20 -29.82 -29.69 6.63
C VAL A 20 -28.30 -29.57 6.74
N ILE A 21 -27.64 -30.53 7.39
CA ILE A 21 -26.19 -30.54 7.56
C ILE A 21 -25.49 -30.71 6.21
N VAL A 22 -26.00 -31.57 5.34
CA VAL A 22 -25.46 -31.79 4.01
C VAL A 22 -25.59 -30.54 3.15
N VAL A 23 -26.72 -29.84 3.22
CA VAL A 23 -26.93 -28.60 2.49
C VAL A 23 -25.95 -27.51 2.97
N VAL A 24 -25.77 -27.34 4.29
CA VAL A 24 -24.82 -26.35 4.84
C VAL A 24 -23.38 -26.69 4.45
N LEU A 25 -23.01 -27.98 4.49
CA LEU A 25 -21.66 -28.43 4.15
C LEU A 25 -21.30 -28.19 2.69
N ILE A 26 -22.28 -28.23 1.80
CA ILE A 26 -22.09 -27.92 0.36
C ILE A 26 -22.23 -26.40 0.10
N ALA A 27 -23.19 -25.74 0.76
CA ALA A 27 -23.45 -24.32 0.54
C ALA A 27 -22.28 -23.42 0.98
N MET A 28 -21.60 -23.77 2.10
CA MET A 28 -20.45 -22.96 2.58
C MET A 28 -19.28 -22.88 1.58
N PRO A 29 -18.72 -23.99 1.06
CA PRO A 29 -17.65 -23.91 0.08
C PRO A 29 -18.10 -23.27 -1.24
N VAL A 30 -19.35 -23.50 -1.67
CA VAL A 30 -19.90 -22.84 -2.87
C VAL A 30 -20.00 -21.32 -2.66
N ALA A 31 -20.52 -20.89 -1.51
CA ALA A 31 -20.57 -19.46 -1.18
C ALA A 31 -19.15 -18.83 -1.09
N ALA A 32 -18.19 -19.53 -0.49
CA ALA A 32 -16.81 -19.10 -0.45
C ALA A 32 -16.19 -18.94 -1.86
N LEU A 33 -16.44 -19.89 -2.76
CA LEU A 33 -15.99 -19.79 -4.15
C LEU A 33 -16.64 -18.62 -4.91
N ILE A 34 -17.92 -18.37 -4.68
CA ILE A 34 -18.62 -17.22 -5.28
C ILE A 34 -18.00 -15.91 -4.77
N ILE A 35 -17.78 -15.79 -3.47
CA ILE A 35 -17.21 -14.59 -2.85
C ILE A 35 -15.76 -14.37 -3.35
N THR A 36 -14.94 -15.39 -3.42
CA THR A 36 -13.57 -15.26 -3.92
C THR A 36 -13.52 -14.89 -5.39
N ASN A 37 -14.36 -15.47 -6.23
CA ASN A 37 -14.43 -15.11 -7.64
C ASN A 37 -14.96 -13.69 -7.86
N THR A 38 -15.96 -13.25 -7.10
CA THR A 38 -16.47 -11.87 -7.22
C THR A 38 -15.50 -10.84 -6.63
N ALA A 39 -14.75 -11.20 -5.58
CA ALA A 39 -13.70 -10.35 -5.03
C ALA A 39 -12.48 -10.22 -5.97
N SER A 40 -12.16 -11.27 -6.73
CA SER A 40 -11.09 -11.25 -7.75
C SER A 40 -11.48 -10.47 -9.00
N LEU A 41 -12.78 -10.32 -9.29
CA LEU A 41 -13.28 -9.55 -10.43
C LEU A 41 -13.31 -8.03 -10.18
N LYS A 42 -13.26 -7.60 -8.95
CA LYS A 42 -12.85 -6.24 -8.62
C LYS A 42 -11.31 -6.24 -8.63
N GLU A 43 -10.70 -5.95 -9.78
CA GLU A 43 -9.35 -5.39 -9.78
C GLU A 43 -9.36 -4.31 -8.71
N LYS A 44 -8.66 -4.55 -7.62
CA LYS A 44 -8.43 -3.50 -6.62
C LYS A 44 -7.73 -2.41 -7.40
N GLU A 45 -8.43 -1.30 -7.66
CA GLU A 45 -7.78 -0.12 -8.18
C GLU A 45 -6.53 0.10 -7.31
N PRO A 46 -5.36 0.21 -7.92
CA PRO A 46 -4.14 0.39 -7.13
C PRO A 46 -4.32 1.62 -6.24
N VAL A 47 -3.92 1.51 -5.01
CA VAL A 47 -3.91 2.65 -4.08
C VAL A 47 -3.07 3.74 -4.73
N ARG A 48 -3.68 4.91 -4.97
CA ARG A 48 -2.99 6.06 -5.58
C ARG A 48 -2.44 6.95 -4.50
N VAL A 49 -1.22 7.44 -4.72
CA VAL A 49 -0.50 8.34 -3.81
C VAL A 49 0.05 9.50 -4.63
N GLY A 50 -0.35 10.72 -4.28
CA GLY A 50 0.11 11.91 -4.98
C GLY A 50 1.41 12.46 -4.37
N ILE A 51 2.25 13.06 -5.21
CA ILE A 51 3.50 13.72 -4.81
C ILE A 51 3.49 15.10 -5.40
N VAL A 52 3.84 16.11 -4.59
CA VAL A 52 4.10 17.48 -5.01
C VAL A 52 5.54 17.81 -4.64
N LEU A 53 6.28 18.40 -5.56
CA LEU A 53 7.60 19.00 -5.32
C LEU A 53 7.44 20.52 -5.25
N GLU A 54 7.92 21.13 -4.17
CA GLU A 54 7.90 22.61 -4.02
C GLU A 54 9.02 23.28 -4.79
N ASP A 55 10.12 22.54 -5.05
CA ASP A 55 11.24 23.02 -5.87
C ASP A 55 11.78 21.93 -6.81
N ASP A 56 12.63 22.35 -7.76
CA ASP A 56 13.31 21.46 -8.70
C ASP A 56 14.64 20.91 -8.14
N ASP A 57 14.70 20.60 -6.83
CA ASP A 57 15.87 19.96 -6.25
C ASP A 57 16.13 18.60 -6.93
N LYS A 58 17.38 18.39 -7.31
CA LYS A 58 17.83 17.16 -8.00
C LYS A 58 17.43 15.89 -7.26
N ILE A 59 17.56 15.87 -5.92
CA ILE A 59 17.20 14.70 -5.09
C ILE A 59 15.69 14.54 -5.08
N GLY A 60 14.92 15.62 -5.01
CA GLY A 60 13.45 15.59 -5.10
C GLY A 60 12.99 15.00 -6.42
N ILE A 61 13.54 15.49 -7.55
CA ILE A 61 13.23 14.97 -8.90
C ILE A 61 13.57 13.49 -9.01
N MET A 62 14.76 13.06 -8.57
CA MET A 62 15.16 11.66 -8.62
C MET A 62 14.26 10.78 -7.73
N THR A 63 13.88 11.27 -6.55
CA THR A 63 12.95 10.56 -5.65
C THR A 63 11.60 10.37 -6.32
N ARG A 64 11.02 11.44 -6.87
CA ARG A 64 9.77 11.37 -7.65
C ARG A 64 9.88 10.36 -8.78
N ASP A 65 10.96 10.41 -9.57
CA ASP A 65 11.14 9.51 -10.71
C ASP A 65 11.24 8.04 -10.27
N TYR A 66 11.90 7.76 -9.15
CA TYR A 66 11.92 6.41 -8.59
C TYR A 66 10.55 5.96 -8.11
N LEU A 67 9.75 6.85 -7.54
CA LEU A 67 8.40 6.52 -7.05
C LEU A 67 7.41 6.33 -8.18
N VAL A 68 7.38 7.23 -9.16
CA VAL A 68 6.41 7.20 -10.27
C VAL A 68 6.70 6.05 -11.24
N ASN A 69 7.98 5.73 -11.49
CA ASN A 69 8.38 4.67 -12.42
C ASN A 69 8.66 3.33 -11.74
N GLY A 70 8.56 3.24 -10.40
CA GLY A 70 8.81 2.03 -9.65
C GLY A 70 7.63 1.05 -9.73
N ASP A 71 7.95 -0.25 -9.65
CA ASP A 71 6.94 -1.32 -9.55
C ASP A 71 6.60 -1.57 -8.08
N TYR A 72 5.67 -0.79 -7.55
CA TYR A 72 5.21 -0.89 -6.17
C TYR A 72 3.76 -1.39 -6.11
N SER A 73 3.34 -1.82 -4.93
CA SER A 73 1.95 -2.19 -4.64
C SER A 73 0.98 -1.00 -4.63
N VAL A 74 1.51 0.23 -4.70
CA VAL A 74 0.79 1.50 -4.80
C VAL A 74 1.24 2.24 -6.05
N GLN A 75 0.36 3.05 -6.62
CA GLN A 75 0.64 3.85 -7.80
C GLN A 75 0.93 5.29 -7.37
N PHE A 76 2.18 5.72 -7.51
CA PHE A 76 2.56 7.11 -7.29
C PHE A 76 2.31 7.94 -8.55
N TYR A 77 1.88 9.19 -8.37
CA TYR A 77 1.74 10.17 -9.46
C TYR A 77 2.15 11.56 -8.98
N GLU A 78 2.62 12.38 -9.91
CA GLU A 78 2.92 13.78 -9.64
C GLU A 78 1.66 14.63 -9.74
N ALA A 79 1.36 15.40 -8.70
CA ALA A 79 0.27 16.36 -8.69
C ALA A 79 0.81 17.76 -9.03
N GLU A 80 0.02 18.55 -9.75
CA GLU A 80 0.42 19.87 -10.25
C GLU A 80 0.62 20.91 -9.12
N SER A 81 -0.09 20.77 -8.03
CA SER A 81 0.00 21.64 -6.85
C SER A 81 -0.54 20.96 -5.60
N GLN A 82 -0.22 21.53 -4.43
CA GLN A 82 -0.76 21.07 -3.15
C GLN A 82 -2.29 21.18 -3.13
N GLU A 83 -2.87 22.28 -3.62
CA GLU A 83 -4.32 22.46 -3.65
C GLU A 83 -5.00 21.38 -4.51
N LYS A 84 -4.37 21.02 -5.64
CA LYS A 84 -4.86 19.95 -6.50
C LYS A 84 -4.80 18.60 -5.81
N LEU A 85 -3.70 18.33 -5.10
CA LEU A 85 -3.52 17.11 -4.33
C LEU A 85 -4.57 16.98 -3.22
N GLU A 86 -4.86 18.07 -2.49
CA GLU A 86 -5.92 18.10 -1.47
C GLU A 86 -7.29 17.83 -2.08
N GLN A 87 -7.61 18.41 -3.25
CA GLN A 87 -8.84 18.12 -3.97
C GLN A 87 -8.94 16.65 -4.38
N ASP A 88 -7.86 16.05 -4.87
CA ASP A 88 -7.82 14.65 -5.26
C ASP A 88 -8.06 13.71 -4.06
N ILE A 89 -7.53 14.07 -2.87
CA ILE A 89 -7.81 13.36 -1.61
C ILE A 89 -9.28 13.51 -1.20
N MET A 90 -9.83 14.74 -1.27
CA MET A 90 -11.23 15.00 -0.93
C MET A 90 -12.18 14.24 -1.85
N ASN A 91 -11.87 14.19 -3.15
CA ASN A 91 -12.62 13.47 -4.17
C ASN A 91 -12.40 11.95 -4.16
N LYS A 92 -11.58 11.43 -3.25
CA LYS A 92 -11.25 10.00 -3.13
C LYS A 92 -10.50 9.44 -4.36
N TYR A 93 -9.86 10.30 -5.13
CA TYR A 93 -9.04 9.90 -6.26
C TYR A 93 -7.69 9.33 -5.80
N THR A 94 -7.19 9.86 -4.66
CA THR A 94 -5.96 9.39 -4.02
C THR A 94 -6.20 9.16 -2.52
N GLU A 95 -5.44 8.24 -1.93
CA GLU A 95 -5.55 7.90 -0.50
C GLU A 95 -4.65 8.77 0.37
N CYS A 96 -3.47 9.12 -0.13
CA CYS A 96 -2.45 9.90 0.58
C CYS A 96 -1.76 10.86 -0.38
N GLY A 97 -1.13 11.90 0.19
CA GLY A 97 -0.31 12.82 -0.56
C GLY A 97 0.94 13.23 0.21
N TYR A 98 2.02 13.43 -0.51
CA TYR A 98 3.30 13.92 0.01
C TYR A 98 3.66 15.24 -0.65
N VAL A 99 4.00 16.23 0.17
CA VAL A 99 4.62 17.46 -0.28
C VAL A 99 6.08 17.44 0.15
N VAL A 100 6.97 17.50 -0.81
CA VAL A 100 8.41 17.56 -0.61
C VAL A 100 8.80 19.03 -0.56
N GLY A 101 9.20 19.49 0.63
CA GLY A 101 9.58 20.88 0.86
C GLY A 101 10.88 21.26 0.16
N THR A 102 11.14 22.55 0.12
CA THR A 102 12.33 23.14 -0.54
C THR A 102 13.63 22.76 0.16
N GLY A 103 14.73 22.70 -0.60
CA GLY A 103 16.08 22.48 -0.09
C GLY A 103 16.29 21.10 0.49
N LEU A 104 15.70 20.07 -0.09
CA LEU A 104 15.81 18.69 0.36
C LEU A 104 17.26 18.24 0.57
N LYS A 105 18.15 18.57 -0.36
CA LYS A 105 19.58 18.24 -0.28
C LYS A 105 20.24 18.86 0.96
N ASP A 106 20.07 20.14 1.17
CA ASP A 106 20.71 20.86 2.29
C ASP A 106 20.23 20.34 3.65
N LYS A 107 18.94 19.99 3.74
CA LYS A 107 18.35 19.38 4.93
C LYS A 107 18.92 17.99 5.18
N LEU A 108 19.08 17.16 4.15
CA LEU A 108 19.68 15.83 4.27
C LEU A 108 21.16 15.92 4.66
N ASP A 109 21.94 16.83 4.06
CA ASP A 109 23.36 17.04 4.34
C ASP A 109 23.58 17.55 5.78
N SER A 110 22.67 18.36 6.31
CA SER A 110 22.71 18.86 7.68
C SER A 110 22.20 17.86 8.72
N GLY A 111 21.64 16.73 8.30
CA GLY A 111 20.99 15.74 9.19
C GLY A 111 19.68 16.23 9.81
N SER A 112 19.08 17.30 9.25
CA SER A 112 17.81 17.84 9.69
C SER A 112 16.67 17.16 8.95
N TYR A 113 16.17 16.05 9.50
CA TYR A 113 15.12 15.27 8.88
C TYR A 113 13.69 15.75 9.23
N ARG A 114 13.57 16.80 10.01
CA ARG A 114 12.28 17.43 10.32
C ARG A 114 11.86 18.34 9.18
N ASP A 115 10.59 18.35 8.88
CA ASP A 115 9.96 19.23 7.87
C ASP A 115 10.50 19.05 6.44
N ILE A 116 11.08 17.89 6.14
CA ILE A 116 11.48 17.53 4.77
C ILE A 116 10.26 17.16 3.93
N ILE A 117 9.31 16.50 4.56
CA ILE A 117 8.14 15.93 3.91
C ILE A 117 6.92 16.26 4.76
N GLU A 118 5.93 16.88 4.16
CA GLU A 118 4.61 17.02 4.74
C GLU A 118 3.69 15.92 4.19
N LEU A 119 3.18 15.09 5.09
CA LEU A 119 2.16 14.11 4.75
C LEU A 119 0.80 14.78 4.81
N ILE A 120 0.15 14.94 3.66
CA ILE A 120 -1.21 15.44 3.58
C ILE A 120 -2.18 14.26 3.69
N ILE A 121 -2.88 14.18 4.79
CA ILE A 121 -4.00 13.31 5.12
C ILE A 121 -3.94 11.93 4.47
N CYS A 122 -3.61 10.92 5.25
CA CYS A 122 -3.80 9.53 4.87
C CYS A 122 -5.05 8.98 5.58
N ARG A 123 -5.94 8.32 4.83
CA ARG A 123 -7.19 7.77 5.39
C ARG A 123 -6.98 6.50 6.20
N SER A 124 -5.86 5.84 5.99
CA SER A 124 -5.54 4.56 6.62
C SER A 124 -4.12 4.59 7.16
N ASP A 125 -3.96 4.33 8.45
CA ASP A 125 -2.64 4.23 9.10
C ASP A 125 -1.77 3.15 8.45
N PHE A 126 -2.39 2.07 7.96
CA PHE A 126 -1.68 1.00 7.28
C PHE A 126 -1.10 1.47 5.93
N VAL A 127 -1.91 2.20 5.13
CA VAL A 127 -1.46 2.75 3.85
C VAL A 127 -0.37 3.78 4.10
N SER A 128 -0.52 4.67 5.09
CA SER A 128 0.50 5.63 5.48
C SER A 128 1.83 4.95 5.79
N SER A 129 1.84 3.98 6.70
CA SER A 129 3.09 3.31 7.09
C SER A 129 3.78 2.62 5.93
N MET A 130 3.02 1.98 5.02
CA MET A 130 3.55 1.31 3.85
C MET A 130 4.12 2.32 2.83
N THR A 131 3.41 3.41 2.59
CA THR A 131 3.84 4.44 1.64
C THR A 131 5.02 5.24 2.16
N ASP A 132 5.09 5.49 3.47
CA ASP A 132 6.24 6.13 4.12
C ASP A 132 7.52 5.31 3.91
N GLU A 133 7.47 3.99 4.12
CA GLU A 133 8.62 3.10 3.91
C GLU A 133 9.12 3.16 2.46
N ILE A 134 8.19 3.09 1.48
CA ILE A 134 8.52 3.18 0.06
C ILE A 134 9.12 4.54 -0.27
N PHE A 135 8.51 5.63 0.24
CA PHE A 135 8.95 6.99 0.00
C PHE A 135 10.37 7.22 0.55
N PHE A 136 10.63 6.89 1.81
CA PHE A 136 11.95 7.03 2.41
C PHE A 136 13.00 6.16 1.71
N SER A 137 12.64 4.94 1.30
CA SER A 137 13.52 4.06 0.53
C SER A 137 13.94 4.70 -0.80
N ALA A 138 12.98 5.27 -1.54
CA ALA A 138 13.27 5.97 -2.80
C ALA A 138 14.13 7.22 -2.58
N MET A 139 13.85 8.00 -1.55
CA MET A 139 14.61 9.19 -1.18
C MET A 139 16.07 8.85 -0.82
N PHE A 140 16.28 7.84 0.02
CA PHE A 140 17.64 7.39 0.35
C PHE A 140 18.38 6.82 -0.84
N LYS A 141 17.69 6.15 -1.76
CA LYS A 141 18.27 5.67 -3.02
C LYS A 141 18.69 6.83 -3.92
N ALA A 142 17.91 7.91 -3.96
CA ALA A 142 18.25 9.12 -4.71
C ALA A 142 19.45 9.87 -4.10
N TYR A 143 19.55 9.90 -2.76
CA TYR A 143 20.59 10.60 -2.03
C TYR A 143 21.92 9.83 -1.96
N SER A 144 21.89 8.49 -1.97
CA SER A 144 23.07 7.63 -1.80
C SER A 144 24.24 7.94 -2.75
N PRO A 145 24.05 8.21 -4.06
CA PRO A 145 25.14 8.56 -4.96
C PRO A 145 25.84 9.88 -4.60
N GLU A 146 25.11 10.84 -4.08
CA GLU A 146 25.66 12.15 -3.66
C GLU A 146 26.59 12.00 -2.46
N VAL A 147 26.20 11.14 -1.50
CA VAL A 147 27.04 10.83 -0.33
C VAL A 147 28.34 10.13 -0.76
N ALA A 148 28.24 9.17 -1.67
CA ALA A 148 29.41 8.41 -2.13
C ALA A 148 30.46 9.30 -2.81
N VAL A 149 30.05 10.35 -3.52
CA VAL A 149 30.97 11.29 -4.19
C VAL A 149 31.68 12.22 -3.21
N ASN A 150 31.06 12.56 -2.09
CA ASN A 150 31.62 13.47 -1.09
C ASN A 150 32.68 12.81 -0.16
N TYR A 151 32.82 11.47 -0.19
CA TYR A 151 33.78 10.71 0.62
C TYR A 151 34.97 10.15 -0.17
N VAL A 152 35.11 10.48 -1.46
CA VAL A 152 36.23 10.12 -2.32
C VAL A 152 37.08 11.37 -2.63
#